data_b80fe67a9cbbc53a814f034bc4737713
#
_entry.id   b80fe67a9cbbc53a814f034bc4737713
#
_cell.length_a   1.000
_cell.length_b   1.000
_cell.length_c   1.000
_cell.angle_alpha   90.00
_cell.angle_beta   90.00
_cell.angle_gamma   90.00
#
_symmetry.space_group_name_H-M   'P 1'
#
loop_
_entity.id
_entity.type
_entity.pdbx_description
1 polymer ?
#
loop_
_entity_poly.entity_id
_entity_poly.type
_entity_poly.pdbx_seq_one_letter_code
_entity_poly.pdbx_strand_id
1 'polypeptide(L)'
;MAGLLALSGIFAELFQNAQKITGKPSQLERKNPRGKPIAKNKPTPILLLVGNSQIRDYLSSLLAENNYFPLLMTDPEELLHSLKDKQFAIILMDCSAVTSYGTRILSKIRVSCRLCRIIIFCDKEHLHDKLHRELIKEVLNIGVYACILAPYKEWEVLSMFSYFP
;
A
#
# COMPACT_ATOMS: atom_id res chain seq x y z
N MET A 1 26.56 16.79 3.45
CA MET A 1 26.29 15.39 3.82
C MET A 1 25.41 15.19 5.06
N ALA A 2 24.73 16.19 5.58
CA ALA A 2 23.93 16.07 6.82
C ALA A 2 22.42 15.83 6.60
N GLY A 3 21.95 15.86 5.38
CA GLY A 3 20.51 15.79 5.09
C GLY A 3 19.92 14.37 4.95
N LEU A 4 20.74 13.35 4.72
CA LEU A 4 20.23 11.97 4.48
C LEU A 4 19.93 11.22 5.79
N LEU A 5 20.58 11.59 6.89
CA LEU A 5 20.38 10.94 8.20
C LEU A 5 19.10 11.41 8.92
N ALA A 6 18.60 12.59 8.60
CA ALA A 6 17.41 13.15 9.24
C ALA A 6 16.10 12.49 8.78
N LEU A 7 16.03 12.02 7.52
CA LEU A 7 14.84 11.36 6.99
C LEU A 7 14.70 9.92 7.50
N SER A 8 15.82 9.20 7.68
CA SER A 8 15.79 7.84 8.25
C SER A 8 15.34 7.83 9.72
N GLY A 9 15.66 8.89 10.47
CA GLY A 9 15.27 9.05 11.87
C GLY A 9 13.76 9.29 12.03
N ILE A 10 13.17 10.15 11.20
CA ILE A 10 11.73 10.45 11.25
C ILE A 10 10.88 9.23 10.87
N PHE A 11 11.34 8.46 9.88
CA PHE A 11 10.66 7.22 9.50
C PHE A 11 10.79 6.13 10.57
N ALA A 12 11.92 6.01 11.21
CA ALA A 12 12.13 5.05 12.30
C ALA A 12 11.24 5.38 13.52
N GLU A 13 11.10 6.64 13.88
CA GLU A 13 10.24 7.07 15.00
C GLU A 13 8.74 6.86 14.70
N LEU A 14 8.29 7.17 13.49
CA LEU A 14 6.90 6.91 13.08
C LEU A 14 6.59 5.42 13.07
N PHE A 15 7.55 4.59 12.65
CA PHE A 15 7.38 3.14 12.63
C PHE A 15 7.39 2.52 14.04
N GLN A 16 8.23 3.03 14.95
CA GLN A 16 8.27 2.59 16.35
C GLN A 16 7.01 2.99 17.12
N ASN A 17 6.43 4.14 16.83
CA ASN A 17 5.17 4.56 17.43
C ASN A 17 3.97 3.74 16.94
N ALA A 18 3.96 3.30 15.67
CA ALA A 18 2.95 2.41 15.15
C ALA A 18 2.99 1.01 15.83
N GLN A 19 4.17 0.51 16.16
CA GLN A 19 4.33 -0.78 16.86
C GLN A 19 3.95 -0.74 18.35
N LYS A 20 4.01 0.41 19.01
CA LYS A 20 3.61 0.54 20.43
C LYS A 20 2.10 0.53 20.64
N ILE A 21 1.31 0.79 19.59
CA ILE A 21 -0.16 0.81 19.67
C ILE A 21 -0.77 -0.59 19.46
N THR A 22 -0.02 -1.54 18.87
CA THR A 22 -0.47 -2.92 18.68
C THR A 22 0.05 -3.80 19.81
N GLY A 23 -0.69 -3.85 20.92
CA GLY A 23 -0.48 -4.83 21.98
C GLY A 23 -0.51 -6.25 21.42
N LYS A 24 0.36 -7.14 21.96
CA LYS A 24 0.47 -8.55 21.60
C LYS A 24 -0.90 -9.20 21.39
N PRO A 25 -1.15 -9.90 20.27
CA PRO A 25 -2.37 -10.68 20.14
C PRO A 25 -2.31 -11.87 21.11
N SER A 26 -3.10 -11.81 22.18
CA SER A 26 -3.42 -12.98 22.97
C SER A 26 -4.25 -13.91 22.09
N GLN A 27 -3.79 -15.14 21.91
CA GLN A 27 -4.54 -16.22 21.30
C GLN A 27 -5.76 -16.55 22.17
N LEU A 28 -6.86 -15.86 21.93
CA LEU A 28 -8.18 -16.25 22.41
C LEU A 28 -8.96 -16.76 21.21
N GLU A 29 -8.96 -18.08 21.06
CA GLU A 29 -9.92 -18.77 20.21
C GLU A 29 -11.35 -18.41 20.67
N ARG A 30 -11.95 -17.42 20.05
CA ARG A 30 -13.38 -17.15 20.22
C ARG A 30 -14.16 -18.18 19.42
N LYS A 31 -14.52 -19.30 20.06
CA LYS A 31 -15.55 -20.19 19.53
C LYS A 31 -16.88 -19.44 19.48
N ASN A 32 -17.39 -19.27 18.28
CA ASN A 32 -18.72 -18.71 18.08
C ASN A 32 -19.76 -19.77 18.51
N PRO A 33 -20.68 -19.47 19.48
CA PRO A 33 -21.60 -20.48 20.03
C PRO A 33 -22.72 -20.93 19.07
N ARG A 34 -22.74 -20.50 17.81
CA ARG A 34 -23.81 -20.82 16.87
C ARG A 34 -23.36 -21.55 15.61
N GLY A 35 -22.35 -22.38 15.64
CA GLY A 35 -22.13 -23.41 14.61
C GLY A 35 -22.31 -23.03 13.11
N LYS A 36 -22.41 -21.74 12.77
CA LYS A 36 -22.44 -21.31 11.36
C LYS A 36 -21.03 -21.34 10.81
N PRO A 37 -20.79 -22.00 9.68
CA PRO A 37 -19.50 -21.95 9.02
C PRO A 37 -19.18 -20.48 8.77
N ILE A 38 -18.03 -20.03 9.29
CA ILE A 38 -17.48 -18.72 8.98
C ILE A 38 -17.38 -18.67 7.46
N ALA A 39 -18.11 -17.75 6.83
CA ALA A 39 -18.06 -17.56 5.39
C ALA A 39 -16.58 -17.47 5.00
N LYS A 40 -16.13 -18.35 4.09
CA LYS A 40 -14.77 -18.33 3.56
C LYS A 40 -14.48 -16.90 3.17
N ASN A 41 -13.61 -16.24 3.93
CA ASN A 41 -13.23 -14.86 3.68
C ASN A 41 -12.81 -14.77 2.21
N LYS A 42 -13.55 -13.99 1.42
CA LYS A 42 -13.12 -13.70 0.05
C LYS A 42 -11.74 -13.09 0.14
N PRO A 43 -10.76 -13.58 -0.64
CA PRO A 43 -9.42 -13.02 -0.59
C PRO A 43 -9.48 -11.50 -0.83
N THR A 44 -8.72 -10.77 -0.05
CA THR A 44 -8.62 -9.32 -0.21
C THR A 44 -8.10 -8.99 -1.60
N PRO A 45 -8.80 -8.18 -2.38
CA PRO A 45 -8.34 -7.80 -3.71
C PRO A 45 -7.08 -6.93 -3.62
N ILE A 46 -6.10 -7.24 -4.44
CA ILE A 46 -4.87 -6.46 -4.62
C ILE A 46 -4.92 -5.87 -6.03
N LEU A 47 -4.90 -4.55 -6.12
CA LEU A 47 -4.99 -3.82 -7.38
C LEU A 47 -3.64 -3.13 -7.63
N LEU A 48 -3.06 -3.32 -8.83
CA LEU A 48 -1.82 -2.70 -9.25
C LEU A 48 -2.09 -1.63 -10.30
N LEU A 49 -1.81 -0.38 -9.99
CA LEU A 49 -1.76 0.73 -10.94
C LEU A 49 -0.33 1.28 -10.94
N VAL A 50 0.55 0.67 -11.72
CA VAL A 50 2.00 0.92 -11.74
C VAL A 50 2.44 1.30 -13.14
N GLY A 51 2.98 2.52 -13.29
CA GLY A 51 3.46 3.05 -14.56
C GLY A 51 4.84 2.51 -14.96
N ASN A 52 5.72 2.28 -13.99
CA ASN A 52 7.05 1.71 -14.23
C ASN A 52 6.97 0.19 -14.43
N SER A 53 7.40 -0.28 -15.62
CA SER A 53 7.33 -1.70 -15.97
C SER A 53 8.19 -2.59 -15.06
N GLN A 54 9.37 -2.13 -14.65
CA GLN A 54 10.26 -2.91 -13.78
C GLN A 54 9.65 -3.13 -12.39
N ILE A 55 9.03 -2.09 -11.81
CA ILE A 55 8.32 -2.18 -10.54
C ILE A 55 7.11 -3.10 -10.67
N ARG A 56 6.35 -2.97 -11.76
CA ARG A 56 5.17 -3.80 -12.03
C ARG A 56 5.55 -5.28 -12.13
N ASP A 57 6.59 -5.60 -12.89
CA ASP A 57 7.02 -6.98 -13.11
C ASP A 57 7.58 -7.58 -11.81
N TYR A 58 8.36 -6.82 -11.05
CA TYR A 58 8.83 -7.20 -9.72
C TYR A 58 7.66 -7.53 -8.77
N LEU A 59 6.70 -6.61 -8.64
CA LEU A 59 5.55 -6.80 -7.75
C LEU A 59 4.68 -7.97 -8.18
N SER A 60 4.45 -8.13 -9.49
CA SER A 60 3.65 -9.24 -10.02
C SER A 60 4.29 -10.60 -9.71
N SER A 61 5.61 -10.73 -9.90
CA SER A 61 6.37 -11.95 -9.58
C SER A 61 6.34 -12.23 -8.07
N LEU A 62 6.72 -11.24 -7.27
CA LEU A 62 6.75 -11.37 -5.81
C LEU A 62 5.40 -11.81 -5.23
N LEU A 63 4.32 -11.20 -5.71
CA LEU A 63 2.97 -11.51 -5.24
C LEU A 63 2.54 -12.91 -5.67
N ALA A 64 2.81 -13.30 -6.93
CA ALA A 64 2.49 -14.63 -7.43
C ALA A 64 3.23 -15.74 -6.66
N GLU A 65 4.52 -15.56 -6.38
CA GLU A 65 5.35 -16.49 -5.60
C GLU A 65 4.83 -16.69 -4.17
N ASN A 66 4.14 -15.68 -3.63
CA ASN A 66 3.55 -15.71 -2.29
C ASN A 66 2.03 -16.00 -2.30
N ASN A 67 1.51 -16.57 -3.38
CA ASN A 67 0.09 -16.96 -3.54
C ASN A 67 -0.91 -15.79 -3.49
N TYR A 68 -0.48 -14.59 -3.83
CA TYR A 68 -1.36 -13.46 -4.06
C TYR A 68 -1.64 -13.32 -5.57
N PHE A 69 -2.84 -12.89 -5.91
CA PHE A 69 -3.28 -12.73 -7.29
C PHE A 69 -3.70 -11.27 -7.54
N PRO A 70 -2.72 -10.40 -7.86
CA PRO A 70 -3.03 -9.01 -8.10
C PRO A 70 -3.77 -8.82 -9.43
N LEU A 71 -4.67 -7.84 -9.47
CA LEU A 71 -5.32 -7.37 -10.67
C LEU A 71 -4.54 -6.17 -11.21
N LEU A 72 -4.03 -6.30 -12.42
CA LEU A 72 -3.35 -5.20 -13.11
C LEU A 72 -4.41 -4.23 -13.65
N MET A 73 -4.24 -2.95 -13.32
CA MET A 73 -5.07 -1.85 -13.81
C MET A 73 -4.30 -1.09 -14.88
N THR A 74 -4.95 -0.76 -15.97
CA THR A 74 -4.34 -0.03 -17.08
C THR A 74 -4.50 1.48 -16.92
N ASP A 75 -5.55 1.90 -16.24
CA ASP A 75 -5.85 3.31 -16.01
C ASP A 75 -6.61 3.54 -14.68
N PRO A 76 -6.69 4.81 -14.23
CA PRO A 76 -7.37 5.16 -12.99
C PRO A 76 -8.88 4.92 -12.99
N GLU A 77 -9.55 5.02 -14.12
CA GLU A 77 -11.00 4.83 -14.19
C GLU A 77 -11.35 3.35 -14.01
N GLU A 78 -10.55 2.44 -14.57
CA GLU A 78 -10.64 1.00 -14.33
C GLU A 78 -10.45 0.69 -12.85
N LEU A 79 -9.42 1.29 -12.22
CA LEU A 79 -9.18 1.16 -10.78
C LEU A 79 -10.40 1.61 -9.97
N LEU A 80 -10.90 2.83 -10.22
CA LEU A 80 -12.04 3.38 -9.49
C LEU A 80 -13.32 2.57 -9.69
N HIS A 81 -13.54 2.06 -10.91
CA HIS A 81 -14.66 1.18 -11.19
C HIS A 81 -14.55 -0.13 -10.39
N SER A 82 -13.36 -0.71 -10.31
CA SER A 82 -13.11 -1.92 -9.53
C SER A 82 -13.33 -1.75 -8.03
N LEU A 83 -13.30 -0.51 -7.53
CA LEU A 83 -13.49 -0.19 -6.11
C LEU A 83 -14.95 0.06 -5.71
N LYS A 84 -15.88 0.28 -6.65
CA LYS A 84 -17.27 0.72 -6.36
C LYS A 84 -18.00 -0.16 -5.36
N ASP A 85 -17.78 -1.47 -5.42
CA ASP A 85 -18.49 -2.45 -4.57
C ASP A 85 -17.58 -3.06 -3.50
N LYS A 86 -16.42 -2.46 -3.24
CA LYS A 86 -15.44 -2.99 -2.31
C LYS A 86 -15.35 -2.14 -1.06
N GLN A 87 -15.50 -2.79 0.09
CA GLN A 87 -15.31 -2.12 1.38
C GLN A 87 -13.84 -1.88 1.68
N PHE A 88 -12.97 -2.78 1.19
CA PHE A 88 -11.52 -2.71 1.38
C PHE A 88 -10.78 -3.38 0.22
N ALA A 89 -9.61 -2.87 -0.08
CA ALA A 89 -8.65 -3.43 -1.03
C ALA A 89 -7.24 -2.95 -0.67
N ILE A 90 -6.24 -3.64 -1.21
CA ILE A 90 -4.85 -3.16 -1.20
C ILE A 90 -4.58 -2.60 -2.60
N ILE A 91 -4.08 -1.38 -2.65
CA ILE A 91 -3.79 -0.69 -3.90
C ILE A 91 -2.31 -0.36 -3.92
N LEU A 92 -1.61 -0.90 -4.90
CA LEU A 92 -0.19 -0.67 -5.13
C LEU A 92 -0.03 0.28 -6.32
N MET A 93 0.66 1.39 -6.10
CA MET A 93 0.95 2.40 -7.10
C MET A 93 2.43 2.75 -7.05
N ASP A 94 2.96 3.33 -8.11
CA ASP A 94 4.29 3.93 -8.09
C ASP A 94 4.23 5.46 -8.22
N CYS A 95 5.36 6.12 -7.97
CA CYS A 95 5.47 7.57 -8.12
C CYS A 95 5.17 8.02 -9.55
N SER A 96 5.47 7.21 -10.57
CA SER A 96 5.16 7.52 -11.97
C SER A 96 3.66 7.60 -12.21
N ALA A 97 2.89 6.66 -11.68
CA ALA A 97 1.43 6.67 -11.79
C ALA A 97 0.85 7.89 -11.05
N VAL A 98 1.33 8.21 -9.84
CA VAL A 98 0.86 9.38 -9.09
C VAL A 98 1.21 10.68 -9.82
N THR A 99 2.40 10.77 -10.43
CA THR A 99 2.80 11.95 -11.22
C THR A 99 1.94 12.11 -12.47
N SER A 100 1.67 11.01 -13.18
CA SER A 100 0.91 11.02 -14.43
C SER A 100 -0.57 11.38 -14.22
N TYR A 101 -1.18 10.85 -13.16
CA TYR A 101 -2.61 11.01 -12.90
C TYR A 101 -2.94 12.11 -11.88
N GLY A 102 -1.91 12.66 -11.22
CA GLY A 102 -2.04 13.65 -10.15
C GLY A 102 -2.51 13.07 -8.83
N THR A 103 -2.26 13.79 -7.75
CA THR A 103 -2.61 13.38 -6.38
C THR A 103 -4.13 13.26 -6.15
N ARG A 104 -4.95 13.90 -7.01
CA ARG A 104 -6.42 13.79 -6.97
C ARG A 104 -6.92 12.35 -7.09
N ILE A 105 -6.16 11.45 -7.75
CA ILE A 105 -6.56 10.02 -7.81
C ILE A 105 -6.64 9.40 -6.40
N LEU A 106 -5.74 9.74 -5.50
CA LEU A 106 -5.74 9.23 -4.14
C LEU A 106 -6.98 9.66 -3.36
N SER A 107 -7.40 10.92 -3.53
CA SER A 107 -8.64 11.43 -2.93
C SER A 107 -9.87 10.70 -3.48
N LYS A 108 -9.94 10.47 -4.80
CA LYS A 108 -11.01 9.68 -5.43
C LYS A 108 -11.05 8.25 -4.90
N ILE A 109 -9.89 7.60 -4.75
CA ILE A 109 -9.79 6.27 -4.15
C ILE A 109 -10.33 6.27 -2.73
N ARG A 110 -9.97 7.26 -1.91
CA ARG A 110 -10.46 7.38 -0.52
C ARG A 110 -11.97 7.57 -0.43
N VAL A 111 -12.56 8.30 -1.36
CA VAL A 111 -14.02 8.46 -1.46
C VAL A 111 -14.69 7.13 -1.84
N SER A 112 -14.12 6.41 -2.79
CA SER A 112 -14.68 5.13 -3.28
C SER A 112 -14.48 3.97 -2.30
N CYS A 113 -13.35 3.97 -1.57
CA CYS A 113 -12.98 2.89 -0.66
C CYS A 113 -12.24 3.44 0.57
N ARG A 114 -12.97 3.70 1.64
CA ARG A 114 -12.41 4.32 2.86
C ARG A 114 -11.38 3.44 3.57
N LEU A 115 -11.56 2.13 3.57
CA LEU A 115 -10.71 1.16 4.25
C LEU A 115 -9.60 0.60 3.36
N CYS A 116 -9.47 1.09 2.14
CA CYS A 116 -8.38 0.67 1.26
C CYS A 116 -7.02 1.09 1.79
N ARG A 117 -6.04 0.20 1.70
CA ARG A 117 -4.64 0.53 1.93
C ARG A 117 -4.00 0.92 0.61
N ILE A 118 -3.49 2.14 0.54
CA ILE A 118 -2.75 2.64 -0.62
C ILE A 118 -1.27 2.61 -0.26
N ILE A 119 -0.47 1.89 -1.04
CA ILE A 119 0.97 1.76 -0.86
C ILE A 119 1.65 2.31 -2.11
N ILE A 120 2.58 3.25 -1.93
CA ILE A 120 3.30 3.90 -3.01
C ILE A 120 4.74 3.38 -3.06
N PHE A 121 5.18 2.96 -4.23
CA PHE A 121 6.56 2.55 -4.50
C PHE A 121 7.33 3.69 -5.15
N CYS A 122 8.47 4.06 -4.58
CA CYS A 122 9.27 5.18 -5.04
C CYS A 122 10.71 4.75 -5.29
N ASP A 123 11.26 5.08 -6.45
CA ASP A 123 12.67 4.88 -6.75
C ASP A 123 13.54 5.91 -6.05
N LYS A 124 14.78 5.54 -5.74
CA LYS A 124 15.75 6.45 -5.09
C LYS A 124 16.03 7.69 -5.92
N GLU A 125 16.03 7.57 -7.22
CA GLU A 125 16.26 8.69 -8.13
C GLU A 125 15.24 9.81 -7.93
N HIS A 126 14.01 9.45 -7.66
CA HIS A 126 12.93 10.40 -7.38
C HIS A 126 13.14 11.18 -6.07
N LEU A 127 13.91 10.66 -5.10
CA LEU A 127 14.18 11.37 -3.84
C LEU A 127 15.13 12.54 -3.97
N HIS A 128 15.97 12.57 -5.01
CA HIS A 128 16.90 13.66 -5.26
C HIS A 128 16.19 14.88 -5.87
N ASP A 129 15.06 14.67 -6.51
CA ASP A 129 14.27 15.75 -7.09
C ASP A 129 13.36 16.41 -6.03
N LYS A 130 13.39 17.73 -5.98
CA LYS A 130 12.55 18.52 -5.07
C LYS A 130 11.05 18.29 -5.32
N LEU A 131 10.65 18.20 -6.59
CA LEU A 131 9.23 18.00 -6.95
C LEU A 131 8.72 16.66 -6.44
N HIS A 132 9.50 15.60 -6.57
CA HIS A 132 9.12 14.28 -6.08
C HIS A 132 9.06 14.24 -4.55
N ARG A 133 9.94 14.95 -3.85
CA ARG A 133 9.86 15.04 -2.38
C ARG A 133 8.59 15.76 -1.92
N GLU A 134 8.21 16.83 -2.58
CA GLU A 134 6.95 17.52 -2.28
C GLU A 134 5.74 16.63 -2.60
N LEU A 135 5.77 15.91 -3.72
CA LEU A 135 4.75 14.90 -4.06
C LEU A 135 4.60 13.85 -2.96
N ILE A 136 5.71 13.27 -2.47
CA ILE A 136 5.67 12.27 -1.39
C ILE A 136 5.05 12.86 -0.11
N LYS A 137 5.40 14.10 0.27
CA LYS A 137 4.76 14.77 1.40
C LYS A 137 3.27 14.95 1.21
N GLU A 138 2.85 15.37 0.02
CA GLU A 138 1.45 15.54 -0.31
C GLU A 138 0.68 14.23 -0.22
N VAL A 139 1.20 13.14 -0.80
CA VAL A 139 0.56 11.81 -0.73
C VAL A 139 0.45 11.29 0.69
N LEU A 140 1.47 11.51 1.53
CA LEU A 140 1.41 11.14 2.95
C LEU A 140 0.33 11.93 3.70
N ASN A 141 0.17 13.22 3.40
CA ASN A 141 -0.88 14.06 3.98
C ASN A 141 -2.30 13.64 3.56
N ILE A 142 -2.46 13.10 2.35
CA ILE A 142 -3.74 12.54 1.87
C ILE A 142 -4.09 11.24 2.61
N GLY A 143 -3.12 10.64 3.30
CA GLY A 143 -3.33 9.46 4.13
C GLY A 143 -3.10 8.15 3.37
N VAL A 144 -2.08 8.05 2.52
CA VAL A 144 -1.59 6.75 2.05
C VAL A 144 -1.12 5.92 3.23
N TYR A 145 -1.22 4.61 3.10
CA TYR A 145 -0.83 3.70 4.18
C TYR A 145 0.68 3.63 4.35
N ALA A 146 1.43 3.57 3.26
CA ALA A 146 2.89 3.53 3.26
C ALA A 146 3.48 4.05 1.95
N CYS A 147 4.73 4.55 2.03
CA CYS A 147 5.62 4.76 0.89
C CYS A 147 6.85 3.88 1.08
N ILE A 148 7.12 3.01 0.12
CA ILE A 148 8.27 2.09 0.15
C ILE A 148 9.32 2.62 -0.82
N LEU A 149 10.55 2.74 -0.33
CA LEU A 149 11.67 3.27 -1.10
C LEU A 149 12.57 2.13 -1.60
N ALA A 150 13.00 2.22 -2.86
CA ALA A 150 13.98 1.27 -3.39
C ALA A 150 15.32 1.29 -2.59
N PRO A 151 16.02 0.15 -2.41
CA PRO A 151 15.68 -1.18 -2.91
C PRO A 151 14.54 -1.82 -2.13
N TYR A 152 13.54 -2.33 -2.85
CA TYR A 152 12.37 -2.95 -2.23
C TYR A 152 12.76 -4.30 -1.64
N LYS A 153 12.58 -4.45 -0.33
CA LYS A 153 12.83 -5.71 0.36
C LYS A 153 11.55 -6.54 0.38
N GLU A 154 11.65 -7.79 -0.03
CA GLU A 154 10.52 -8.72 -0.10
C GLU A 154 9.71 -8.74 1.21
N TRP A 155 10.39 -8.94 2.35
CA TRP A 155 9.73 -8.97 3.66
C TRP A 155 8.99 -7.67 4.01
N GLU A 156 9.51 -6.51 3.55
CA GLU A 156 8.90 -5.21 3.78
C GLU A 156 7.59 -5.09 2.99
N VAL A 157 7.62 -5.45 1.71
CA VAL A 157 6.44 -5.46 0.85
C VAL A 157 5.39 -6.43 1.39
N LEU A 158 5.77 -7.68 1.69
CA LEU A 158 4.86 -8.71 2.17
C LEU A 158 4.26 -8.40 3.55
N SER A 159 5.00 -7.72 4.42
CA SER A 159 4.50 -7.30 5.74
C SER A 159 3.30 -6.36 5.63
N MET A 160 3.17 -5.59 4.54
CA MET A 160 2.04 -4.70 4.31
C MET A 160 0.71 -5.44 4.08
N PHE A 161 0.77 -6.73 3.74
CA PHE A 161 -0.41 -7.58 3.51
C PHE A 161 -0.82 -8.40 4.73
N SER A 162 0.09 -8.63 5.68
CA SER A 162 -0.07 -9.59 6.78
C SER A 162 -1.15 -9.24 7.80
N TYR A 163 -1.66 -8.03 7.82
CA TYR A 163 -2.62 -7.52 8.82
C TYR A 163 -3.93 -7.05 8.19
N PHE A 164 -4.38 -7.72 7.13
CA PHE A 164 -5.71 -7.45 6.60
C PHE A 164 -6.72 -8.38 7.30
N PRO A 165 -7.83 -7.84 7.83
CA PRO A 165 -8.86 -8.64 8.48
C PRO A 165 -9.59 -9.57 7.52
#